data_462ae50f6672c50dd6443de3d0cc1baa
#
_entry.id   462ae50f6672c50dd6443de3d0cc1baa
#
_cell.length_a   1.000
_cell.length_b   1.000
_cell.length_c   1.000
_cell.angle_alpha   90.00
_cell.angle_beta   90.00
_cell.angle_gamma   90.00
#
_symmetry.space_group_name_H-M   'P 1'
#
loop_
_entity.id
_entity.type
_entity.pdbx_description
1 polymer ?
#
loop_
_entity_poly.entity_id
_entity_poly.type
_entity_poly.pdbx_seq_one_letter_code
_entity_poly.pdbx_strand_id
1 'polypeptide(L)'
;MSRIRETFASLKRAGRGGFIPFITAGDPDIATTERLLIELAAVGADIIEVGVPFSDPVADGETIQRASERALLKGVTVADILACVARAKQHIDVPIMLFSYFNPLLSFGTDRLANDAKEAGVDAILVTDLIPEEADTWTETLIQFDLDPIFLVAPTTSDERLKQIAQQARGFVYAVSRAGVTGARDEMTEDAEVLVKRVRSVSDLPVALGFGISTAEQIQHVWKFAEAAVIGSAIVREIEKLAASPDLINRVGEFARSLLERTQIRRAGRGAKRQRSVNSKL
;
A
#
# COMPACT_ATOMS: atom_id res chain seq x y z
N MET A 1 -6.59 4.01 -19.28
CA MET A 1 -6.66 4.39 -17.83
C MET A 1 -5.88 3.32 -17.10
N SER A 2 -4.98 3.67 -16.16
CA SER A 2 -4.21 2.63 -15.45
C SER A 2 -5.12 1.77 -14.55
N ARG A 3 -4.70 0.53 -14.28
CA ARG A 3 -5.45 -0.40 -13.40
C ARG A 3 -5.63 0.14 -11.98
N ILE A 4 -4.63 0.89 -11.47
CA ILE A 4 -4.73 1.58 -10.16
C ILE A 4 -5.90 2.57 -10.18
N ARG A 5 -5.99 3.42 -11.22
CA ARG A 5 -7.09 4.40 -11.35
C ARG A 5 -8.46 3.75 -11.53
N GLU A 6 -8.53 2.64 -12.25
CA GLU A 6 -9.77 1.86 -12.41
C GLU A 6 -10.22 1.26 -11.07
N THR A 7 -9.29 0.76 -10.26
CA THR A 7 -9.56 0.27 -8.91
C THR A 7 -10.16 1.38 -8.04
N PHE A 8 -9.54 2.55 -7.96
CA PHE A 8 -10.08 3.67 -7.19
C PHE A 8 -11.45 4.17 -7.72
N ALA A 9 -11.62 4.19 -9.04
CA ALA A 9 -12.92 4.54 -9.64
C ALA A 9 -14.00 3.51 -9.26
N SER A 10 -13.67 2.23 -9.21
CA SER A 10 -14.58 1.16 -8.76
C SER A 10 -14.93 1.30 -7.27
N LEU A 11 -13.93 1.56 -6.41
CA LEU A 11 -14.12 1.83 -4.99
C LEU A 11 -15.07 3.00 -4.75
N LYS A 12 -14.88 4.10 -5.49
CA LYS A 12 -15.75 5.28 -5.42
C LYS A 12 -17.19 4.95 -5.82
N ARG A 13 -17.40 4.21 -6.92
CA ARG A 13 -18.74 3.75 -7.33
C ARG A 13 -19.41 2.86 -6.29
N ALA A 14 -18.64 1.98 -5.66
CA ALA A 14 -19.11 1.09 -4.60
C ALA A 14 -19.33 1.81 -3.25
N GLY A 15 -18.92 3.08 -3.12
CA GLY A 15 -19.03 3.86 -1.88
C GLY A 15 -18.24 3.27 -0.72
N ARG A 16 -17.10 2.59 -0.99
CA ARG A 16 -16.23 2.00 0.03
C ARG A 16 -14.78 2.47 -0.09
N GLY A 17 -14.05 2.42 1.00
CA GLY A 17 -12.61 2.65 0.99
C GLY A 17 -11.83 1.42 0.54
N GLY A 18 -10.61 1.64 0.05
CA GLY A 18 -9.69 0.61 -0.40
C GLY A 18 -8.87 0.01 0.74
N PHE A 19 -8.51 -1.27 0.59
CA PHE A 19 -7.62 -2.01 1.47
C PHE A 19 -6.35 -2.38 0.71
N ILE A 20 -5.21 -1.87 1.16
CA ILE A 20 -3.90 -2.07 0.55
C ILE A 20 -2.98 -2.76 1.57
N PRO A 21 -2.89 -4.11 1.57
CA PRO A 21 -1.92 -4.82 2.39
C PRO A 21 -0.50 -4.69 1.82
N PHE A 22 0.49 -4.52 2.71
CA PHE A 22 1.91 -4.55 2.39
C PHE A 22 2.53 -5.84 2.92
N ILE A 23 3.41 -6.45 2.13
CA ILE A 23 4.29 -7.54 2.54
C ILE A 23 5.71 -7.29 2.03
N THR A 24 6.73 -7.76 2.77
CA THR A 24 8.11 -7.76 2.29
C THR A 24 8.36 -9.02 1.45
N ALA A 25 8.78 -8.85 0.19
CA ALA A 25 9.07 -9.97 -0.69
C ALA A 25 10.24 -10.80 -0.16
N GLY A 26 10.09 -12.12 -0.15
CA GLY A 26 11.09 -13.04 0.35
C GLY A 26 11.04 -13.30 1.85
N ASP A 27 10.09 -12.73 2.57
CA ASP A 27 9.89 -12.98 3.99
C ASP A 27 8.70 -13.93 4.22
N PRO A 28 8.89 -15.14 4.80
CA PRO A 28 10.17 -15.79 5.14
C PRO A 28 10.91 -16.40 3.94
N ASP A 29 10.29 -16.51 2.78
CA ASP A 29 10.85 -16.96 1.51
C ASP A 29 9.99 -16.53 0.31
N ILE A 30 10.53 -16.67 -0.91
CA ILE A 30 9.87 -16.20 -2.12
C ILE A 30 8.63 -17.05 -2.51
N ALA A 31 8.63 -18.34 -2.20
CA ALA A 31 7.46 -19.21 -2.47
C ALA A 31 6.30 -18.89 -1.53
N THR A 32 6.60 -18.54 -0.28
CA THR A 32 5.62 -18.03 0.69
C THR A 32 5.07 -16.68 0.25
N THR A 33 5.90 -15.78 -0.29
CA THR A 33 5.47 -14.49 -0.85
C THR A 33 4.43 -14.69 -1.95
N GLU A 34 4.65 -15.58 -2.91
CA GLU A 34 3.70 -15.89 -3.98
C GLU A 34 2.33 -16.32 -3.42
N ARG A 35 2.34 -17.26 -2.48
CA ARG A 35 1.11 -17.75 -1.83
C ARG A 35 0.39 -16.66 -1.03
N LEU A 36 1.13 -15.75 -0.37
CA LEU A 36 0.56 -14.61 0.34
C LEU A 36 -0.10 -13.60 -0.62
N LEU A 37 0.49 -13.34 -1.79
CA LEU A 37 -0.13 -12.49 -2.81
C LEU A 37 -1.49 -13.05 -3.24
N ILE A 38 -1.56 -14.36 -3.46
CA ILE A 38 -2.81 -15.05 -3.85
C ILE A 38 -3.84 -14.99 -2.72
N GLU A 39 -3.43 -15.29 -1.48
CA GLU A 39 -4.34 -15.27 -0.32
C GLU A 39 -4.84 -13.84 -0.02
N LEU A 40 -3.99 -12.83 -0.04
CA LEU A 40 -4.39 -11.44 0.20
C LEU A 40 -5.37 -10.94 -0.87
N ALA A 41 -5.18 -11.34 -2.13
CA ALA A 41 -6.14 -11.06 -3.19
C ALA A 41 -7.50 -11.75 -2.91
N ALA A 42 -7.49 -13.02 -2.50
CA ALA A 42 -8.70 -13.78 -2.17
C ALA A 42 -9.43 -13.21 -0.93
N VAL A 43 -8.71 -12.62 0.01
CA VAL A 43 -9.29 -11.91 1.16
C VAL A 43 -10.01 -10.63 0.75
N GLY A 44 -9.66 -10.02 -0.37
CA GLY A 44 -10.27 -8.80 -0.88
C GLY A 44 -9.37 -7.57 -0.81
N ALA A 45 -8.05 -7.75 -0.94
CA ALA A 45 -7.15 -6.63 -1.22
C ALA A 45 -7.56 -5.93 -2.51
N ASP A 46 -7.52 -4.61 -2.51
CA ASP A 46 -7.82 -3.79 -3.70
C ASP A 46 -6.57 -3.48 -4.51
N ILE A 47 -5.43 -3.35 -3.85
CA ILE A 47 -4.07 -3.23 -4.39
C ILE A 47 -3.18 -3.99 -3.40
N ILE A 48 -2.13 -4.66 -3.87
CA ILE A 48 -1.13 -5.28 -2.97
C ILE A 48 0.19 -4.57 -3.15
N GLU A 49 0.78 -4.16 -2.03
CA GLU A 49 2.07 -3.51 -1.96
C GLU A 49 3.15 -4.53 -1.63
N VAL A 50 4.17 -4.63 -2.49
CA VAL A 50 5.26 -5.60 -2.40
C VAL A 50 6.56 -4.84 -2.12
N GLY A 51 7.06 -4.95 -0.89
CA GLY A 51 8.30 -4.35 -0.46
C GLY A 51 9.50 -5.10 -1.03
N VAL A 52 10.39 -4.37 -1.71
CA VAL A 52 11.70 -4.86 -2.13
C VAL A 52 12.65 -4.76 -0.94
N PRO A 53 13.21 -5.89 -0.44
CA PRO A 53 14.11 -5.84 0.71
C PRO A 53 15.38 -5.05 0.40
N PHE A 54 15.82 -4.25 1.36
CA PHE A 54 17.01 -3.41 1.26
C PHE A 54 17.83 -3.47 2.54
N SER A 55 19.17 -3.35 2.44
CA SER A 55 20.08 -3.44 3.57
C SER A 55 20.07 -2.22 4.49
N ASP A 56 19.70 -1.05 3.94
CA ASP A 56 19.78 0.23 4.64
C ASP A 56 18.41 0.95 4.66
N PRO A 57 17.36 0.34 5.25
CA PRO A 57 15.98 0.76 5.11
C PRO A 57 15.63 1.87 6.13
N VAL A 58 16.25 3.05 5.98
CA VAL A 58 16.21 4.18 6.94
C VAL A 58 14.81 4.76 7.19
N ALA A 59 13.88 4.58 6.25
CA ALA A 59 12.49 5.05 6.39
C ALA A 59 11.57 4.01 7.04
N ASP A 60 12.03 2.76 7.20
CA ASP A 60 11.22 1.66 7.68
C ASP A 60 11.30 1.51 9.20
N GLY A 61 10.18 1.10 9.79
CA GLY A 61 10.14 0.70 11.20
C GLY A 61 10.76 -0.69 11.41
N GLU A 62 11.16 -1.00 12.65
CA GLU A 62 11.87 -2.22 13.04
C GLU A 62 11.26 -3.52 12.51
N THR A 63 9.93 -3.62 12.43
CA THR A 63 9.24 -4.81 11.93
C THR A 63 9.54 -5.05 10.44
N ILE A 64 9.54 -3.99 9.63
CA ILE A 64 9.83 -4.07 8.19
C ILE A 64 11.33 -4.29 7.99
N GLN A 65 12.19 -3.63 8.79
CA GLN A 65 13.65 -3.85 8.76
C GLN A 65 13.99 -5.34 8.99
N ARG A 66 13.43 -5.96 10.03
CA ARG A 66 13.66 -7.39 10.29
C ARG A 66 13.14 -8.30 9.17
N ALA A 67 12.03 -7.95 8.54
CA ALA A 67 11.51 -8.69 7.38
C ALA A 67 12.46 -8.58 6.18
N SER A 68 12.98 -7.38 5.89
CA SER A 68 13.99 -7.16 4.85
C SER A 68 15.27 -7.94 5.13
N GLU A 69 15.75 -7.94 6.39
CA GLU A 69 16.91 -8.70 6.81
C GLU A 69 16.71 -10.20 6.57
N ARG A 70 15.56 -10.79 6.97
CA ARG A 70 15.26 -12.20 6.72
C ARG A 70 15.26 -12.55 5.23
N ALA A 71 14.68 -11.69 4.39
CA ALA A 71 14.63 -11.87 2.95
C ALA A 71 16.04 -11.79 2.31
N LEU A 72 16.84 -10.80 2.71
CA LEU A 72 18.22 -10.64 2.23
C LEU A 72 19.14 -11.82 2.63
N LEU A 73 18.96 -12.37 3.83
CA LEU A 73 19.67 -13.59 4.26
C LEU A 73 19.35 -14.81 3.39
N LYS A 74 18.23 -14.81 2.67
CA LYS A 74 17.87 -15.84 1.67
C LYS A 74 18.38 -15.52 0.27
N GLY A 75 19.06 -14.39 0.09
CA GLY A 75 19.60 -13.96 -1.20
C GLY A 75 18.57 -13.50 -2.20
N VAL A 76 17.38 -13.03 -1.74
CA VAL A 76 16.30 -12.56 -2.61
C VAL A 76 16.74 -11.34 -3.40
N THR A 77 16.52 -11.38 -4.72
CA THR A 77 16.88 -10.32 -5.67
C THR A 77 15.63 -9.69 -6.28
N VAL A 78 15.78 -8.50 -6.91
CA VAL A 78 14.70 -7.86 -7.68
C VAL A 78 14.17 -8.80 -8.77
N ALA A 79 15.05 -9.57 -9.45
CA ALA A 79 14.63 -10.55 -10.47
C ALA A 79 13.73 -11.64 -9.88
N ASP A 80 14.05 -12.17 -8.69
CA ASP A 80 13.23 -13.18 -8.01
C ASP A 80 11.84 -12.62 -7.64
N ILE A 81 11.79 -11.35 -7.21
CA ILE A 81 10.55 -10.67 -6.87
C ILE A 81 9.67 -10.50 -8.12
N LEU A 82 10.23 -10.02 -9.23
CA LEU A 82 9.48 -9.87 -10.47
C LEU A 82 8.97 -11.22 -10.99
N ALA A 83 9.80 -12.25 -10.96
CA ALA A 83 9.37 -13.60 -11.32
C ALA A 83 8.26 -14.14 -10.39
N CYS A 84 8.33 -13.84 -9.10
CA CYS A 84 7.27 -14.18 -8.13
C CYS A 84 5.96 -13.46 -8.46
N VAL A 85 6.01 -12.15 -8.72
CA VAL A 85 4.84 -11.36 -9.13
C VAL A 85 4.23 -11.94 -10.41
N ALA A 86 5.04 -12.25 -11.42
CA ALA A 86 4.57 -12.83 -12.69
C ALA A 86 3.82 -14.15 -12.49
N ARG A 87 4.28 -15.03 -11.59
CA ARG A 87 3.56 -16.27 -11.26
C ARG A 87 2.26 -16.00 -10.50
N ALA A 88 2.30 -15.12 -9.49
CA ALA A 88 1.09 -14.76 -8.75
C ALA A 88 0.02 -14.14 -9.66
N LYS A 89 0.40 -13.29 -10.62
CA LYS A 89 -0.51 -12.65 -11.60
C LYS A 89 -1.23 -13.62 -12.53
N GLN A 90 -0.77 -14.87 -12.64
CA GLN A 90 -1.52 -15.93 -13.33
C GLN A 90 -2.79 -16.36 -12.57
N HIS A 91 -2.87 -16.06 -11.29
CA HIS A 91 -3.95 -16.47 -10.38
C HIS A 91 -4.79 -15.31 -9.85
N ILE A 92 -4.29 -14.08 -9.95
CA ILE A 92 -4.95 -12.89 -9.38
C ILE A 92 -5.04 -11.75 -10.39
N ASP A 93 -6.11 -10.97 -10.27
CA ASP A 93 -6.30 -9.76 -11.08
C ASP A 93 -6.13 -8.45 -10.28
N VAL A 94 -5.75 -8.55 -9.01
CA VAL A 94 -5.50 -7.39 -8.14
C VAL A 94 -4.24 -6.65 -8.61
N PRO A 95 -4.27 -5.30 -8.73
CA PRO A 95 -3.08 -4.52 -9.02
C PRO A 95 -1.97 -4.73 -7.98
N ILE A 96 -0.73 -4.77 -8.47
CA ILE A 96 0.47 -4.89 -7.63
C ILE A 96 1.32 -3.63 -7.77
N MET A 97 1.73 -3.08 -6.63
CA MET A 97 2.66 -1.97 -6.53
C MET A 97 3.97 -2.45 -5.88
N LEU A 98 5.11 -2.13 -6.49
CA LEU A 98 6.41 -2.29 -5.83
C LEU A 98 6.66 -1.09 -4.92
N PHE A 99 7.16 -1.36 -3.73
CA PHE A 99 7.62 -0.38 -2.76
C PHE A 99 9.10 -0.61 -2.51
N SER A 100 9.94 0.38 -2.79
CA SER A 100 11.39 0.22 -2.74
C SER A 100 12.12 1.49 -2.32
N TYR A 101 13.40 1.33 -2.05
CA TYR A 101 14.41 2.38 -2.11
C TYR A 101 14.97 2.46 -3.52
N PHE A 102 15.60 3.58 -3.88
CA PHE A 102 16.08 3.78 -5.25
C PHE A 102 17.28 2.89 -5.59
N ASN A 103 18.19 2.69 -4.65
CA ASN A 103 19.44 1.97 -4.90
C ASN A 103 19.27 0.52 -5.40
N PRO A 104 18.39 -0.35 -4.85
CA PRO A 104 18.11 -1.67 -5.41
C PRO A 104 17.62 -1.62 -6.87
N LEU A 105 16.77 -0.64 -7.18
CA LEU A 105 16.19 -0.47 -8.51
C LEU A 105 17.22 0.07 -9.51
N LEU A 106 18.03 1.05 -9.09
CA LEU A 106 19.13 1.59 -9.88
C LEU A 106 20.18 0.52 -10.20
N SER A 107 20.50 -0.33 -9.22
CA SER A 107 21.46 -1.44 -9.39
C SER A 107 20.94 -2.49 -10.38
N PHE A 108 19.63 -2.69 -10.47
CA PHE A 108 19.02 -3.58 -11.47
C PHE A 108 19.02 -2.96 -12.87
N GLY A 109 19.04 -1.63 -12.95
CA GLY A 109 18.94 -0.82 -14.16
C GLY A 109 17.51 -0.34 -14.41
N THR A 110 17.32 0.97 -14.45
CA THR A 110 16.00 1.61 -14.45
C THR A 110 15.12 1.22 -15.63
N ASP A 111 15.65 1.25 -16.86
CA ASP A 111 14.90 0.88 -18.07
C ASP A 111 14.56 -0.62 -18.09
N ARG A 112 15.55 -1.45 -17.72
CA ARG A 112 15.33 -2.88 -17.59
C ARG A 112 14.28 -3.19 -16.55
N LEU A 113 14.33 -2.52 -15.39
CA LEU A 113 13.35 -2.69 -14.34
C LEU A 113 11.94 -2.33 -14.83
N ALA A 114 11.78 -1.19 -15.49
CA ALA A 114 10.47 -0.76 -15.96
C ALA A 114 9.87 -1.77 -16.96
N ASN A 115 10.68 -2.27 -17.90
CA ASN A 115 10.28 -3.33 -18.83
C ASN A 115 9.89 -4.61 -18.10
N ASP A 116 10.80 -5.14 -17.28
CA ASP A 116 10.62 -6.44 -16.61
C ASP A 116 9.47 -6.38 -15.59
N ALA A 117 9.28 -5.24 -14.90
CA ALA A 117 8.16 -5.01 -13.99
C ALA A 117 6.82 -5.00 -14.74
N LYS A 118 6.76 -4.32 -15.89
CA LYS A 118 5.56 -4.34 -16.73
C LYS A 118 5.22 -5.74 -17.22
N GLU A 119 6.20 -6.47 -17.71
CA GLU A 119 6.03 -7.86 -18.16
C GLU A 119 5.59 -8.79 -17.01
N ALA A 120 6.09 -8.57 -15.81
CA ALA A 120 5.68 -9.30 -14.61
C ALA A 120 4.25 -8.97 -14.15
N GLY A 121 3.65 -7.91 -14.67
CA GLY A 121 2.31 -7.45 -14.29
C GLY A 121 2.27 -6.54 -13.07
N VAL A 122 3.38 -5.83 -12.78
CA VAL A 122 3.40 -4.70 -11.86
C VAL A 122 2.60 -3.55 -12.47
N ASP A 123 1.87 -2.82 -11.66
CA ASP A 123 1.00 -1.73 -12.09
C ASP A 123 1.52 -0.34 -11.65
N ALA A 124 2.33 -0.30 -10.57
CA ALA A 124 2.87 0.93 -10.02
C ALA A 124 4.19 0.70 -9.28
N ILE A 125 5.01 1.74 -9.16
CA ILE A 125 6.23 1.71 -8.35
C ILE A 125 6.30 2.97 -7.49
N LEU A 126 6.61 2.76 -6.20
CA LEU A 126 6.91 3.79 -5.23
C LEU A 126 8.37 3.67 -4.80
N VAL A 127 9.10 4.78 -4.81
CA VAL A 127 10.47 4.89 -4.31
C VAL A 127 10.48 5.84 -3.13
N THR A 128 10.92 5.34 -1.95
CA THR A 128 10.80 6.06 -0.68
C THR A 128 11.76 7.23 -0.53
N ASP A 129 12.94 7.12 -1.12
CA ASP A 129 14.08 8.05 -0.99
C ASP A 129 14.36 8.86 -2.26
N LEU A 130 13.49 8.80 -3.27
CA LEU A 130 13.58 9.62 -4.47
C LEU A 130 12.63 10.82 -4.35
N ILE A 131 13.22 12.02 -4.27
CA ILE A 131 12.45 13.27 -4.19
C ILE A 131 11.95 13.71 -5.57
N PRO A 132 10.82 14.43 -5.65
CA PRO A 132 10.24 14.83 -6.94
C PRO A 132 11.19 15.67 -7.79
N GLU A 133 12.09 16.44 -7.17
CA GLU A 133 13.07 17.28 -7.86
C GLU A 133 14.13 16.48 -8.65
N GLU A 134 14.31 15.19 -8.32
CA GLU A 134 15.28 14.28 -8.96
C GLU A 134 14.58 13.16 -9.74
N ALA A 135 13.23 13.14 -9.73
CA ALA A 135 12.45 12.02 -10.23
C ALA A 135 12.03 12.13 -11.72
N ASP A 136 12.33 13.22 -12.42
CA ASP A 136 11.81 13.47 -13.77
C ASP A 136 12.08 12.30 -14.73
N THR A 137 13.36 11.93 -14.93
CA THR A 137 13.74 10.82 -15.82
C THR A 137 13.13 9.49 -15.38
N TRP A 138 13.10 9.23 -14.08
CA TRP A 138 12.50 8.02 -13.51
C TRP A 138 10.99 7.96 -13.80
N THR A 139 10.30 9.06 -13.55
CA THR A 139 8.85 9.19 -13.78
C THR A 139 8.50 9.02 -15.27
N GLU A 140 9.27 9.65 -16.16
CA GLU A 140 9.11 9.52 -17.61
C GLU A 140 9.30 8.05 -18.04
N THR A 141 10.35 7.38 -17.54
CA THR A 141 10.58 5.96 -17.82
C THR A 141 9.39 5.11 -17.38
N LEU A 142 8.90 5.26 -16.16
CA LEU A 142 7.74 4.49 -15.68
C LEU A 142 6.50 4.71 -16.56
N ILE A 143 6.23 5.96 -16.93
CA ILE A 143 5.07 6.32 -17.76
C ILE A 143 5.18 5.69 -19.15
N GLN A 144 6.38 5.65 -19.76
CA GLN A 144 6.61 5.01 -21.06
C GLN A 144 6.26 3.51 -21.06
N PHE A 145 6.44 2.85 -19.93
CA PHE A 145 6.10 1.44 -19.73
C PHE A 145 4.70 1.22 -19.11
N ASP A 146 3.82 2.23 -19.09
CA ASP A 146 2.49 2.16 -18.46
C ASP A 146 2.54 1.71 -16.99
N LEU A 147 3.53 2.16 -16.23
CA LEU A 147 3.62 2.01 -14.78
C LEU A 147 3.28 3.33 -14.10
N ASP A 148 2.47 3.29 -13.04
CA ASP A 148 2.14 4.50 -12.29
C ASP A 148 3.26 4.86 -11.29
N PRO A 149 3.93 6.04 -11.42
CA PRO A 149 4.82 6.55 -10.39
C PRO A 149 4.00 7.03 -9.18
N ILE A 150 4.23 6.43 -8.02
CA ILE A 150 3.59 6.80 -6.75
C ILE A 150 4.57 7.59 -5.91
N PHE A 151 4.12 8.67 -5.30
CA PHE A 151 4.93 9.51 -4.43
C PHE A 151 4.40 9.54 -3.01
N LEU A 152 5.35 9.59 -2.05
CA LEU A 152 5.08 9.80 -0.64
C LEU A 152 4.90 11.28 -0.31
N VAL A 153 3.92 11.56 0.55
CA VAL A 153 3.75 12.86 1.18
C VAL A 153 3.62 12.69 2.69
N ALA A 154 4.19 13.62 3.43
CA ALA A 154 4.19 13.66 4.90
C ALA A 154 3.66 15.01 5.40
N PRO A 155 3.28 15.16 6.68
CA PRO A 155 2.89 16.45 7.24
C PRO A 155 3.95 17.55 7.05
N THR A 156 5.21 17.17 6.98
CA THR A 156 6.36 18.07 6.75
C THR A 156 6.60 18.42 5.27
N THR A 157 5.87 17.82 4.33
CA THR A 157 5.99 18.15 2.89
C THR A 157 5.49 19.57 2.65
N SER A 158 6.32 20.42 2.01
CA SER A 158 5.94 21.80 1.67
C SER A 158 4.84 21.86 0.61
N ASP A 159 4.12 22.98 0.53
CA ASP A 159 3.05 23.14 -0.48
C ASP A 159 3.60 23.21 -1.90
N GLU A 160 4.83 23.73 -2.09
CA GLU A 160 5.53 23.71 -3.38
C GLU A 160 5.81 22.28 -3.82
N ARG A 161 6.32 21.43 -2.90
CA ARG A 161 6.59 20.02 -3.19
C ARG A 161 5.31 19.23 -3.42
N LEU A 162 4.21 19.52 -2.72
CA LEU A 162 2.91 18.92 -3.00
C LEU A 162 2.44 19.21 -4.43
N LYS A 163 2.66 20.43 -4.95
CA LYS A 163 2.34 20.78 -6.35
C LYS A 163 3.19 20.02 -7.35
N GLN A 164 4.49 19.86 -7.10
CA GLN A 164 5.40 19.07 -7.94
C GLN A 164 4.97 17.60 -7.97
N ILE A 165 4.70 17.01 -6.81
CA ILE A 165 4.19 15.64 -6.69
C ILE A 165 2.87 15.49 -7.45
N ALA A 166 1.94 16.44 -7.33
CA ALA A 166 0.67 16.41 -8.03
C ALA A 166 0.80 16.39 -9.56
N GLN A 167 1.89 16.97 -10.11
CA GLN A 167 2.17 16.97 -11.55
C GLN A 167 2.80 15.66 -12.04
N GLN A 168 3.65 15.05 -11.22
CA GLN A 168 4.43 13.85 -11.57
C GLN A 168 3.71 12.55 -11.21
N ALA A 169 2.97 12.53 -10.10
CA ALA A 169 2.28 11.33 -9.61
C ALA A 169 1.19 10.85 -10.56
N ARG A 170 1.01 9.53 -10.60
CA ARG A 170 -0.09 8.84 -11.26
C ARG A 170 -0.74 7.87 -10.27
N GLY A 171 -1.87 7.26 -10.67
CA GLY A 171 -2.57 6.30 -9.83
C GLY A 171 -3.15 6.94 -8.56
N PHE A 172 -2.34 7.19 -7.55
CA PHE A 172 -2.73 7.84 -6.29
C PHE A 172 -1.54 8.54 -5.60
N VAL A 173 -1.81 9.33 -4.57
CA VAL A 173 -0.81 9.92 -3.68
C VAL A 173 -0.77 9.13 -2.38
N TYR A 174 0.42 8.71 -1.96
CA TYR A 174 0.60 7.97 -0.72
C TYR A 174 0.91 8.92 0.45
N ALA A 175 -0.06 9.13 1.32
CA ALA A 175 0.11 9.94 2.52
C ALA A 175 0.64 9.08 3.69
N VAL A 176 1.72 9.52 4.32
CA VAL A 176 2.24 8.90 5.54
C VAL A 176 1.96 9.81 6.73
N SER A 177 1.31 9.29 7.77
CA SER A 177 1.20 10.00 9.05
C SER A 177 2.37 9.62 9.94
N ARG A 178 2.89 10.53 10.77
CA ARG A 178 3.90 10.17 11.76
C ARG A 178 3.31 9.16 12.76
N ALA A 179 3.82 7.95 12.77
CA ALA A 179 3.70 7.09 13.94
C ALA A 179 4.62 7.65 15.02
N GLY A 180 4.13 8.60 15.83
CA GLY A 180 4.87 9.13 16.97
C GLY A 180 5.05 8.03 18.01
N VAL A 181 6.26 7.87 18.53
CA VAL A 181 6.60 7.00 19.66
C VAL A 181 5.99 7.51 20.96
N THR A 182 5.44 8.76 20.97
CA THR A 182 4.88 9.42 22.15
C THR A 182 3.86 10.48 21.73
N GLY A 183 2.61 10.09 21.49
CA GLY A 183 1.54 11.06 21.22
C GLY A 183 0.17 10.40 21.24
N ALA A 184 -0.85 11.12 21.73
CA ALA A 184 -2.21 10.63 21.80
C ALA A 184 -2.71 10.22 20.41
N ARG A 185 -3.48 9.11 20.33
CA ARG A 185 -4.06 8.58 19.08
C ARG A 185 -4.88 9.63 18.30
N ASP A 186 -5.42 10.63 18.98
CA ASP A 186 -6.26 11.67 18.39
C ASP A 186 -5.44 12.69 17.59
N GLU A 187 -4.24 13.09 18.07
CA GLU A 187 -3.36 14.04 17.36
C GLU A 187 -2.85 13.50 16.02
N MET A 188 -2.51 12.20 15.95
CA MET A 188 -2.07 11.56 14.68
C MET A 188 -3.16 11.56 13.61
N THR A 189 -4.40 11.51 14.02
CA THR A 189 -5.55 11.50 13.13
C THR A 189 -5.81 12.88 12.52
N GLU A 190 -5.69 13.94 13.32
CA GLU A 190 -5.88 15.32 12.87
C GLU A 190 -4.82 15.72 11.85
N ASP A 191 -3.54 15.39 12.10
CA ASP A 191 -2.43 15.64 11.17
C ASP A 191 -2.64 14.93 9.83
N ALA A 192 -3.13 13.69 9.85
CA ALA A 192 -3.43 12.92 8.63
C ALA A 192 -4.58 13.54 7.84
N GLU A 193 -5.66 13.97 8.50
CA GLU A 193 -6.78 14.65 7.84
C GLU A 193 -6.35 15.98 7.22
N VAL A 194 -5.54 16.76 7.93
CA VAL A 194 -4.97 18.02 7.43
C VAL A 194 -4.11 17.75 6.20
N LEU A 195 -3.23 16.75 6.24
CA LEU A 195 -2.39 16.38 5.10
C LEU A 195 -3.23 15.98 3.88
N VAL A 196 -4.24 15.14 4.06
CA VAL A 196 -5.14 14.74 2.96
C VAL A 196 -5.87 15.95 2.37
N LYS A 197 -6.33 16.90 3.19
CA LYS A 197 -6.95 18.15 2.70
C LYS A 197 -5.97 19.01 1.90
N ARG A 198 -4.69 19.09 2.35
CA ARG A 198 -3.63 19.80 1.61
C ARG A 198 -3.35 19.14 0.25
N VAL A 199 -3.24 17.82 0.20
CA VAL A 199 -3.08 17.09 -1.07
C VAL A 199 -4.23 17.37 -2.02
N ARG A 200 -5.48 17.30 -1.54
CA ARG A 200 -6.69 17.57 -2.35
C ARG A 200 -6.81 19.00 -2.83
N SER A 201 -6.13 19.96 -2.21
CA SER A 201 -6.11 21.34 -2.70
C SER A 201 -5.27 21.53 -3.97
N VAL A 202 -4.39 20.56 -4.30
CA VAL A 202 -3.45 20.64 -5.43
C VAL A 202 -3.56 19.45 -6.39
N SER A 203 -4.32 18.40 -6.05
CA SER A 203 -4.44 17.16 -6.84
C SER A 203 -5.82 16.54 -6.75
N ASP A 204 -6.32 16.02 -7.87
CA ASP A 204 -7.55 15.21 -7.95
C ASP A 204 -7.26 13.70 -7.80
N LEU A 205 -6.00 13.31 -7.59
CA LEU A 205 -5.63 11.91 -7.40
C LEU A 205 -6.22 11.38 -6.08
N PRO A 206 -6.63 10.11 -6.04
CA PRO A 206 -6.98 9.45 -4.78
C PRO A 206 -5.83 9.52 -3.79
N VAL A 207 -6.13 9.51 -2.50
CA VAL A 207 -5.13 9.47 -1.43
C VAL A 207 -5.26 8.16 -0.67
N ALA A 208 -4.17 7.40 -0.59
CA ALA A 208 -4.05 6.26 0.31
C ALA A 208 -3.24 6.68 1.53
N LEU A 209 -3.73 6.32 2.73
CA LEU A 209 -3.04 6.62 3.98
C LEU A 209 -2.37 5.37 4.52
N GLY A 210 -1.07 5.47 4.78
CA GLY A 210 -0.26 4.46 5.46
C GLY A 210 0.27 4.95 6.80
N PHE A 211 0.86 4.04 7.55
CA PHE A 211 1.50 4.16 8.85
C PHE A 211 0.63 3.86 10.07
N GLY A 212 1.06 2.83 10.81
CA GLY A 212 0.54 2.50 12.13
C GLY A 212 -0.87 1.92 12.15
N ILE A 213 -1.51 1.76 11.00
CA ILE A 213 -2.85 1.18 10.90
C ILE A 213 -2.77 -0.33 11.17
N SER A 214 -3.48 -0.80 12.19
CA SER A 214 -3.41 -2.19 12.64
C SER A 214 -4.74 -2.77 13.07
N THR A 215 -5.82 -1.96 13.08
CA THR A 215 -7.15 -2.40 13.50
C THR A 215 -8.23 -1.97 12.51
N ALA A 216 -9.34 -2.71 12.52
CA ALA A 216 -10.50 -2.42 11.69
C ALA A 216 -11.10 -1.02 11.98
N GLU A 217 -11.05 -0.57 13.24
CA GLU A 217 -11.53 0.74 13.65
C GLU A 217 -10.68 1.85 13.02
N GLN A 218 -9.35 1.67 12.98
CA GLN A 218 -8.44 2.63 12.33
C GLN A 218 -8.69 2.67 10.82
N ILE A 219 -8.86 1.53 10.15
CA ILE A 219 -9.20 1.45 8.73
C ILE A 219 -10.50 2.22 8.45
N GLN A 220 -11.56 1.97 9.25
CA GLN A 220 -12.83 2.68 9.11
C GLN A 220 -12.68 4.18 9.32
N HIS A 221 -11.79 4.59 10.22
CA HIS A 221 -11.54 5.99 10.47
C HIS A 221 -10.87 6.65 9.27
N VAL A 222 -9.82 6.03 8.72
CA VAL A 222 -9.13 6.48 7.50
C VAL A 222 -10.11 6.64 6.33
N TRP A 223 -11.01 5.70 6.12
CA TRP A 223 -12.00 5.74 5.04
C TRP A 223 -13.04 6.87 5.15
N LYS A 224 -13.03 7.68 6.22
CA LYS A 224 -13.86 8.87 6.31
C LYS A 224 -13.27 10.05 5.56
N PHE A 225 -11.95 10.07 5.36
CA PHE A 225 -11.24 11.21 4.78
C PHE A 225 -10.21 10.84 3.70
N ALA A 226 -9.82 9.58 3.55
CA ALA A 226 -8.95 9.07 2.49
C ALA A 226 -9.61 7.94 1.71
N GLU A 227 -9.15 7.69 0.48
CA GLU A 227 -9.73 6.70 -0.43
C GLU A 227 -9.29 5.28 -0.10
N ALA A 228 -8.11 5.10 0.51
CA ALA A 228 -7.62 3.78 0.91
C ALA A 228 -6.80 3.84 2.20
N ALA A 229 -6.74 2.68 2.89
CA ALA A 229 -5.86 2.44 4.03
C ALA A 229 -4.79 1.42 3.63
N VAL A 230 -3.51 1.71 3.95
CA VAL A 230 -2.39 0.80 3.77
C VAL A 230 -2.02 0.17 5.09
N ILE A 231 -1.94 -1.17 5.11
CA ILE A 231 -1.66 -1.96 6.31
C ILE A 231 -0.37 -2.75 6.09
N GLY A 232 0.74 -2.24 6.65
CA GLY A 232 2.07 -2.85 6.52
C GLY A 232 2.49 -3.64 7.76
N SER A 233 3.06 -2.95 8.75
CA SER A 233 3.71 -3.55 9.90
C SER A 233 2.84 -4.54 10.70
N ALA A 234 1.52 -4.40 10.67
CA ALA A 234 0.61 -5.33 11.32
C ALA A 234 0.61 -6.69 10.62
N ILE A 235 0.55 -6.71 9.29
CA ILE A 235 0.59 -7.94 8.48
C ILE A 235 1.99 -8.57 8.55
N VAL A 236 3.04 -7.78 8.38
CA VAL A 236 4.43 -8.27 8.45
C VAL A 236 4.75 -8.86 9.84
N ARG A 237 4.23 -8.27 10.92
CA ARG A 237 4.38 -8.84 12.26
C ARG A 237 3.66 -10.18 12.41
N GLU A 238 2.52 -10.35 11.76
CA GLU A 238 1.81 -11.64 11.79
C GLU A 238 2.58 -12.70 10.98
N ILE A 239 3.16 -12.33 9.83
CA ILE A 239 4.07 -13.18 9.06
C ILE A 239 5.29 -13.59 9.91
N GLU A 240 5.94 -12.64 10.60
CA GLU A 240 7.09 -12.89 11.47
C GLU A 240 6.77 -13.92 12.56
N LYS A 241 5.63 -13.78 13.25
CA LYS A 241 5.20 -14.72 14.29
C LYS A 241 4.96 -16.14 13.77
N LEU A 242 4.58 -16.26 12.52
CA LEU A 242 4.16 -17.50 11.89
C LEU A 242 5.21 -18.07 10.93
N ALA A 243 6.40 -17.47 10.83
CA ALA A 243 7.42 -17.81 9.82
C ALA A 243 7.80 -19.31 9.78
N ALA A 244 7.74 -20.01 10.91
CA ALA A 244 7.98 -21.46 11.00
C ALA A 244 6.68 -22.30 10.96
N SER A 245 5.50 -21.69 10.84
CA SER A 245 4.22 -22.40 10.88
C SER A 245 3.81 -22.90 9.50
N PRO A 246 3.40 -24.16 9.34
CA PRO A 246 2.83 -24.65 8.07
C PRO A 246 1.51 -23.95 7.72
N ASP A 247 0.84 -23.35 8.68
CA ASP A 247 -0.46 -22.67 8.53
C ASP A 247 -0.34 -21.15 8.33
N LEU A 248 0.87 -20.64 8.06
CA LEU A 248 1.17 -19.23 7.94
C LEU A 248 0.18 -18.52 6.98
N ILE A 249 0.00 -19.06 5.77
CA ILE A 249 -0.82 -18.43 4.72
C ILE A 249 -2.26 -18.24 5.20
N ASN A 250 -2.89 -19.29 5.68
CA ASN A 250 -4.27 -19.25 6.15
C ASN A 250 -4.45 -18.26 7.31
N ARG A 251 -3.55 -18.28 8.29
CA ARG A 251 -3.63 -17.41 9.47
C ARG A 251 -3.39 -15.95 9.15
N VAL A 252 -2.47 -15.64 8.24
CA VAL A 252 -2.29 -14.26 7.74
C VAL A 252 -3.54 -13.82 6.96
N GLY A 253 -4.11 -14.70 6.14
CA GLY A 253 -5.38 -14.46 5.45
C GLY A 253 -6.54 -14.19 6.42
N GLU A 254 -6.69 -15.02 7.49
CA GLU A 254 -7.69 -14.81 8.54
C GLU A 254 -7.50 -13.47 9.26
N PHE A 255 -6.25 -13.12 9.59
CA PHE A 255 -5.95 -11.82 10.18
C PHE A 255 -6.37 -10.68 9.25
N ALA A 256 -5.96 -10.69 7.98
CA ALA A 256 -6.33 -9.68 7.00
C ALA A 256 -7.87 -9.59 6.81
N ARG A 257 -8.56 -10.73 6.76
CA ARG A 257 -10.04 -10.81 6.68
C ARG A 257 -10.70 -10.20 7.90
N SER A 258 -10.17 -10.44 9.10
CA SER A 258 -10.69 -9.88 10.35
C SER A 258 -10.66 -8.35 10.39
N LEU A 259 -9.69 -7.74 9.70
CA LEU A 259 -9.60 -6.29 9.54
C LEU A 259 -10.75 -5.74 8.66
N LEU A 260 -11.19 -6.52 7.66
CA LEU A 260 -12.25 -6.11 6.72
C LEU A 260 -13.66 -6.43 7.24
N GLU A 261 -13.92 -7.60 7.79
CA GLU A 261 -15.25 -8.04 8.24
C GLU A 261 -15.84 -7.13 9.33
N ARG A 262 -15.03 -6.75 10.31
CA ARG A 262 -15.45 -5.81 11.36
C ARG A 262 -15.80 -4.44 10.80
N THR A 263 -15.27 -4.09 9.62
CA THR A 263 -15.62 -2.85 8.91
C THR A 263 -17.02 -2.93 8.26
N GLN A 264 -17.43 -4.08 7.76
CA GLN A 264 -18.71 -4.28 7.08
C GLN A 264 -19.91 -4.37 8.05
N ILE A 265 -19.75 -5.06 9.17
CA ILE A 265 -20.84 -5.25 10.16
C ILE A 265 -21.35 -3.90 10.72
N ARG A 266 -20.49 -2.92 10.96
CA ARG A 266 -20.90 -1.61 11.45
C ARG A 266 -21.63 -0.75 10.40
N ARG A 267 -21.38 -0.96 9.10
CA ARG A 267 -22.10 -0.28 8.01
C ARG A 267 -23.54 -0.78 7.90
N ALA A 268 -23.78 -2.08 7.98
CA ALA A 268 -25.12 -2.68 8.00
C ALA A 268 -25.93 -2.21 9.21
N GLY A 269 -25.33 -2.10 10.40
CA GLY A 269 -25.97 -1.61 11.61
C GLY A 269 -26.33 -0.10 11.59
N ARG A 270 -25.57 0.74 10.88
CA ARG A 270 -25.90 2.18 10.71
C ARG A 270 -26.98 2.42 9.67
N GLY A 271 -27.04 1.64 8.61
CA GLY A 271 -28.11 1.66 7.61
C GLY A 271 -29.47 1.32 8.24
N ALA A 272 -29.51 0.27 9.06
CA ALA A 272 -30.74 -0.16 9.76
C ALA A 272 -31.23 0.86 10.81
N LYS A 273 -30.33 1.57 11.50
CA LYS A 273 -30.71 2.65 12.45
C LYS A 273 -31.24 3.90 11.74
N ARG A 274 -30.72 4.25 10.56
CA ARG A 274 -31.21 5.40 9.78
C ARG A 274 -32.61 5.15 9.19
N GLN A 275 -32.89 3.93 8.75
CA GLN A 275 -34.21 3.54 8.23
C GLN A 275 -35.30 3.53 9.34
N ARG A 276 -34.92 3.11 10.57
CA ARG A 276 -35.85 3.12 11.70
C ARG A 276 -36.20 4.55 12.20
N SER A 277 -35.27 5.52 12.07
CA SER A 277 -35.52 6.90 12.48
C SER A 277 -36.36 7.69 11.49
N VAL A 278 -36.45 7.28 10.25
CA VAL A 278 -37.30 7.89 9.22
C VAL A 278 -38.74 7.37 9.35
N ASN A 279 -38.96 6.11 9.66
CA ASN A 279 -40.27 5.51 9.84
C ASN A 279 -40.94 5.83 11.21
N SER A 280 -40.23 6.45 12.15
CA SER A 280 -40.83 6.90 13.42
C SER A 280 -41.28 8.36 13.41
N LYS A 281 -41.20 9.06 12.27
CA LYS A 281 -41.61 10.44 12.08
C LYS A 281 -42.75 10.62 11.04
N LEU A 282 -43.37 9.50 10.64
CA LEU A 282 -44.63 9.42 9.91
C LEU A 282 -45.71 8.81 10.83
#